data_736e6383ce5f11db2d38e4148024f99d
#
_entry.id   736e6383ce5f11db2d38e4148024f99d
#
_cell.length_a   1.000
_cell.length_b   1.000
_cell.length_c   1.000
_cell.angle_alpha   90.00
_cell.angle_beta   90.00
_cell.angle_gamma   90.00
#
_symmetry.space_group_name_H-M   'P 1'
#
loop_
_entity.id
_entity.type
_entity.pdbx_description
1 polymer ?
#
loop_
_entity_poly.entity_id
_entity_poly.type
_entity_poly.pdbx_seq_one_letter_code
_entity_poly.pdbx_strand_id
1 'polypeptide(L)'
;QLAKGALIVMAVYLVANILNMRTVTWLLNSLLQVGLLTLVVLFQPEIRRALERMGQTDQWAGKLFNIKGRYNDPSFKGAWRSAIIAICDAAERFSETKTGALIVLERNTNLSEIVRTGTPVNSAVNLEVLGTIFYEGTPLHDGAAIIENGRIKAAGCVLPLSNNLDLGKDMGTRHRACLGIAENSDAIAVVVSEETGIISMAKNGVLIRHFDRQTLYTRLVDEMIPKETASEKSAAEGWKARGKRLLLSLIHISEP
;
A
#
# COMPACT_ATOMS: atom_id res chain seq x y z
N GLN A 1 6.87 9.81 27.33
CA GLN A 1 7.77 10.33 28.38
C GLN A 1 8.36 11.70 28.00
N LEU A 2 8.76 11.93 26.75
CA LEU A 2 9.27 13.22 26.26
C LEU A 2 8.26 14.38 26.43
N ALA A 3 6.97 14.13 26.14
CA ALA A 3 5.92 15.14 26.31
C ALA A 3 5.75 15.55 27.79
N LYS A 4 5.92 14.62 28.74
CA LYS A 4 5.88 14.93 30.18
C LYS A 4 7.07 15.81 30.60
N GLY A 5 8.27 15.52 30.06
CA GLY A 5 9.46 16.35 30.29
C GLY A 5 9.30 17.78 29.76
N ALA A 6 8.80 17.95 28.54
CA ALA A 6 8.53 19.24 27.94
C ALA A 6 7.49 20.05 28.74
N LEU A 7 6.44 19.39 29.26
CA LEU A 7 5.42 20.02 30.10
C LEU A 7 5.99 20.51 31.44
N ILE A 8 6.89 19.75 32.05
CA ILE A 8 7.57 20.14 33.30
C ILE A 8 8.45 21.37 33.06
N VAL A 9 9.26 21.38 31.99
CA VAL A 9 10.11 22.54 31.63
C VAL A 9 9.26 23.79 31.38
N MET A 10 8.15 23.63 30.66
CA MET A 10 7.19 24.73 30.41
C MET A 10 6.58 25.25 31.72
N ALA A 11 6.18 24.37 32.63
CA ALA A 11 5.62 24.76 33.92
C ALA A 11 6.65 25.51 34.79
N VAL A 12 7.91 25.06 34.85
CA VAL A 12 9.00 25.73 35.55
C VAL A 12 9.29 27.09 34.95
N TYR A 13 9.26 27.22 33.62
CA TYR A 13 9.43 28.48 32.92
C TYR A 13 8.33 29.52 33.30
N LEU A 14 7.07 29.06 33.31
CA LEU A 14 5.94 29.94 33.70
C LEU A 14 6.05 30.39 35.15
N VAL A 15 6.39 29.49 36.09
CA VAL A 15 6.57 29.85 37.50
C VAL A 15 7.72 30.83 37.69
N ALA A 16 8.89 30.61 37.05
CA ALA A 16 10.03 31.51 37.10
C ALA A 16 9.70 32.90 36.55
N ASN A 17 8.87 32.96 35.51
CA ASN A 17 8.44 34.25 34.92
C ASN A 17 7.47 35.01 35.87
N ILE A 18 6.50 34.31 36.49
CA ILE A 18 5.57 34.90 37.47
C ILE A 18 6.31 35.43 38.71
N LEU A 19 7.33 34.71 39.17
CA LEU A 19 8.15 35.10 40.32
C LEU A 19 9.22 36.13 39.99
N ASN A 20 9.28 36.65 38.75
CA ASN A 20 10.29 37.61 38.26
C ASN A 20 11.74 37.15 38.52
N MET A 21 12.03 35.86 38.47
CA MET A 21 13.37 35.31 38.69
C MET A 21 14.22 35.44 37.42
N ARG A 22 14.76 36.65 37.16
CA ARG A 22 15.47 37.00 35.91
C ARG A 22 16.60 36.03 35.54
N THR A 23 17.40 35.55 36.51
CA THR A 23 18.52 34.65 36.26
C THR A 23 18.02 33.27 35.77
N VAL A 24 16.96 32.74 36.39
CA VAL A 24 16.38 31.43 36.03
C VAL A 24 15.73 31.51 34.66
N THR A 25 14.98 32.57 34.39
CA THR A 25 14.33 32.83 33.11
C THR A 25 15.36 32.98 31.98
N TRP A 26 16.47 33.69 32.22
CA TRP A 26 17.56 33.83 31.25
C TRP A 26 18.21 32.47 30.95
N LEU A 27 18.51 31.68 31.99
CA LEU A 27 19.10 30.34 31.86
C LEU A 27 18.17 29.39 31.05
N LEU A 28 16.88 29.39 31.39
CA LEU A 28 15.89 28.57 30.72
C LEU A 28 15.72 28.98 29.24
N ASN A 29 15.72 30.28 28.95
CA ASN A 29 15.67 30.76 27.55
C ASN A 29 16.90 30.31 26.76
N SER A 30 18.09 30.38 27.33
CA SER A 30 19.32 29.92 26.68
C SER A 30 19.28 28.40 26.44
N LEU A 31 18.80 27.65 27.42
CA LEU A 31 18.63 26.19 27.31
C LEU A 31 17.60 25.82 26.22
N LEU A 32 16.47 26.55 26.15
CA LEU A 32 15.44 26.31 25.13
C LEU A 32 15.95 26.64 23.73
N GLN A 33 16.76 27.72 23.56
CA GLN A 33 17.33 28.07 22.25
C GLN A 33 18.30 26.96 21.76
N VAL A 34 19.20 26.51 22.63
CA VAL A 34 20.13 25.42 22.28
C VAL A 34 19.38 24.11 22.06
N GLY A 35 18.37 23.82 22.91
CA GLY A 35 17.52 22.65 22.77
C GLY A 35 16.73 22.62 21.47
N LEU A 36 16.17 23.75 21.04
CA LEU A 36 15.48 23.87 19.78
C LEU A 36 16.42 23.64 18.60
N LEU A 37 17.62 24.24 18.63
CA LEU A 37 18.63 24.01 17.57
C LEU A 37 19.04 22.54 17.50
N THR A 38 19.29 21.92 18.65
CA THR A 38 19.62 20.49 18.76
C THR A 38 18.50 19.62 18.20
N LEU A 39 17.25 19.96 18.50
CA LEU A 39 16.07 19.24 18.01
C LEU A 39 15.98 19.33 16.48
N VAL A 40 16.19 20.51 15.89
CA VAL A 40 16.19 20.71 14.43
C VAL A 40 17.29 19.87 13.77
N VAL A 41 18.51 19.85 14.34
CA VAL A 41 19.63 19.05 13.82
C VAL A 41 19.34 17.55 13.95
N LEU A 42 18.78 17.11 15.08
CA LEU A 42 18.45 15.70 15.32
C LEU A 42 17.35 15.20 14.37
N PHE A 43 16.34 16.03 14.09
CA PHE A 43 15.24 15.70 13.19
C PHE A 43 15.49 16.10 11.73
N GLN A 44 16.68 16.63 11.41
CA GLN A 44 17.03 16.99 10.03
C GLN A 44 16.81 15.87 9.02
N PRO A 45 17.23 14.59 9.26
CA PRO A 45 16.99 13.50 8.33
C PRO A 45 15.51 13.17 8.16
N GLU A 46 14.70 13.27 9.23
CA GLU A 46 13.27 13.02 9.18
C GLU A 46 12.53 14.12 8.42
N ILE A 47 12.89 15.38 8.68
CA ILE A 47 12.33 16.55 7.98
C ILE A 47 12.71 16.47 6.49
N ARG A 48 13.97 16.12 6.17
CA ARG A 48 14.41 15.95 4.79
C ARG A 48 13.62 14.86 4.08
N ARG A 49 13.45 13.68 4.69
CA ARG A 49 12.62 12.60 4.14
C ARG A 49 11.16 13.01 3.97
N ALA A 50 10.60 13.76 4.93
CA ALA A 50 9.25 14.28 4.84
C ALA A 50 9.10 15.27 3.68
N LEU A 51 10.06 16.22 3.52
CA LEU A 51 10.07 17.19 2.43
C LEU A 51 10.32 16.53 1.07
N GLU A 52 11.21 15.54 0.97
CA GLU A 52 11.41 14.76 -0.25
C GLU A 52 10.15 14.00 -0.65
N ARG A 53 9.43 13.40 0.33
CA ARG A 53 8.10 12.80 0.10
C ARG A 53 7.06 13.84 -0.32
N MET A 54 7.08 15.03 0.23
CA MET A 54 6.19 16.14 -0.17
C MET A 54 6.59 16.74 -1.53
N GLY A 55 7.87 16.83 -1.87
CA GLY A 55 8.37 17.38 -3.15
C GLY A 55 8.20 16.43 -4.35
N GLN A 56 8.00 15.14 -4.12
CA GLN A 56 7.56 14.18 -5.17
C GLN A 56 6.05 14.31 -5.47
N THR A 57 5.43 15.38 -5.06
CA THR A 57 3.99 15.60 -4.87
C THR A 57 3.25 16.16 -6.08
N ASP A 58 3.81 16.18 -7.29
CA ASP A 58 2.97 16.36 -8.49
C ASP A 58 1.93 15.23 -8.64
N GLN A 59 2.17 14.10 -7.96
CA GLN A 59 1.20 13.01 -7.85
C GLN A 59 0.30 13.10 -6.60
N TRP A 60 0.65 13.88 -5.57
CA TRP A 60 -0.08 13.84 -4.29
C TRP A 60 -1.38 14.66 -4.33
N ALA A 61 -1.33 15.87 -4.86
CA ALA A 61 -2.54 16.67 -5.08
C ALA A 61 -3.50 15.98 -6.07
N GLY A 62 -2.97 15.38 -7.15
CA GLY A 62 -3.73 14.56 -8.08
C GLY A 62 -4.30 13.28 -7.44
N LYS A 63 -3.55 12.60 -6.56
CA LYS A 63 -4.04 11.40 -5.86
C LYS A 63 -5.15 11.70 -4.85
N LEU A 64 -5.05 12.76 -4.03
CA LEU A 64 -6.08 13.11 -3.04
C LEU A 64 -7.43 13.46 -3.69
N PHE A 65 -7.43 14.17 -4.82
CA PHE A 65 -8.65 14.51 -5.54
C PHE A 65 -9.12 13.42 -6.51
N ASN A 66 -8.22 12.55 -6.97
CA ASN A 66 -8.51 11.55 -8.02
C ASN A 66 -8.67 10.11 -7.51
N ILE A 67 -8.41 9.84 -6.22
CA ILE A 67 -8.54 8.48 -5.65
C ILE A 67 -9.96 7.95 -5.85
N LYS A 68 -11.00 8.76 -5.57
CA LYS A 68 -12.39 8.35 -5.78
C LYS A 68 -12.76 8.18 -7.27
N GLY A 69 -12.20 9.00 -8.17
CA GLY A 69 -12.45 8.90 -9.61
C GLY A 69 -11.76 7.69 -10.25
N ARG A 70 -10.57 7.32 -9.81
CA ARG A 70 -9.78 6.22 -10.37
C ARG A 70 -10.37 4.84 -10.06
N TYR A 71 -10.89 4.64 -8.85
CA TYR A 71 -11.55 3.39 -8.45
C TYR A 71 -12.88 3.15 -9.18
N ASN A 72 -13.52 4.20 -9.73
CA ASN A 72 -14.76 4.09 -10.50
C ASN A 72 -14.55 3.97 -12.01
N ASP A 73 -13.31 4.07 -12.48
CA ASP A 73 -12.98 3.85 -13.89
C ASP A 73 -13.18 2.37 -14.27
N PRO A 74 -14.05 2.05 -15.24
CA PRO A 74 -14.26 0.67 -15.70
C PRO A 74 -12.98 0.01 -16.20
N SER A 75 -12.05 0.77 -16.78
CA SER A 75 -10.76 0.26 -17.25
C SER A 75 -9.86 -0.17 -16.10
N PHE A 76 -9.85 0.58 -15.00
CA PHE A 76 -9.12 0.25 -13.78
C PHE A 76 -9.69 -1.02 -13.11
N LYS A 77 -11.02 -1.10 -12.97
CA LYS A 77 -11.69 -2.29 -12.43
C LYS A 77 -11.42 -3.51 -13.32
N GLY A 78 -11.43 -3.34 -14.63
CA GLY A 78 -11.13 -4.40 -15.61
C GLY A 78 -9.70 -4.92 -15.48
N ALA A 79 -8.71 -4.02 -15.41
CA ALA A 79 -7.30 -4.37 -15.24
C ALA A 79 -7.05 -5.16 -13.95
N TRP A 80 -7.61 -4.71 -12.81
CA TRP A 80 -7.50 -5.44 -11.55
C TRP A 80 -8.19 -6.79 -11.57
N ARG A 81 -9.38 -6.89 -12.18
CA ARG A 81 -10.09 -8.17 -12.29
C ARG A 81 -9.29 -9.20 -13.09
N SER A 82 -8.73 -8.80 -14.23
CA SER A 82 -7.86 -9.66 -15.03
C SER A 82 -6.59 -10.05 -14.26
N ALA A 83 -5.96 -9.10 -13.58
CA ALA A 83 -4.77 -9.37 -12.76
C ALA A 83 -5.06 -10.34 -11.61
N ILE A 84 -6.18 -10.17 -10.89
CA ILE A 84 -6.57 -11.04 -9.78
C ILE A 84 -6.81 -12.48 -10.27
N ILE A 85 -7.49 -12.65 -11.42
CA ILE A 85 -7.69 -13.98 -12.01
C ILE A 85 -6.34 -14.63 -12.28
N ALA A 86 -5.42 -13.94 -12.95
CA ALA A 86 -4.09 -14.46 -13.27
C ALA A 86 -3.25 -14.76 -12.02
N ILE A 87 -3.36 -13.95 -10.96
CA ILE A 87 -2.70 -14.20 -9.67
C ILE A 87 -3.24 -15.48 -9.01
N CYS A 88 -4.57 -15.67 -9.02
CA CYS A 88 -5.19 -16.86 -8.44
C CYS A 88 -4.83 -18.13 -9.21
N ASP A 89 -4.82 -18.07 -10.55
CA ASP A 89 -4.41 -19.18 -11.41
C ASP A 89 -2.93 -19.54 -11.20
N ALA A 90 -2.07 -18.50 -11.06
CA ALA A 90 -0.66 -18.70 -10.74
C ALA A 90 -0.46 -19.28 -9.34
N ALA A 91 -1.17 -18.76 -8.33
CA ALA A 91 -1.06 -19.25 -6.96
C ALA A 91 -1.49 -20.73 -6.84
N GLU A 92 -2.57 -21.15 -7.52
CA GLU A 92 -3.03 -22.54 -7.59
C GLU A 92 -1.95 -23.44 -8.22
N ARG A 93 -1.42 -23.05 -9.38
CA ARG A 93 -0.34 -23.78 -10.05
C ARG A 93 0.92 -23.88 -9.20
N PHE A 94 1.32 -22.77 -8.55
CA PHE A 94 2.48 -22.76 -7.65
C PHE A 94 2.26 -23.64 -6.40
N SER A 95 1.03 -23.69 -5.91
CA SER A 95 0.64 -24.60 -4.83
C SER A 95 0.84 -26.07 -5.23
N GLU A 96 0.38 -26.46 -6.42
CA GLU A 96 0.53 -27.81 -6.95
C GLU A 96 1.99 -28.21 -7.19
N THR A 97 2.79 -27.30 -7.75
CA THR A 97 4.20 -27.53 -8.06
C THR A 97 5.15 -27.23 -6.90
N LYS A 98 4.62 -26.75 -5.77
CA LYS A 98 5.40 -26.26 -4.62
C LYS A 98 6.44 -25.20 -5.01
N THR A 99 6.06 -24.31 -5.91
CA THR A 99 6.90 -23.19 -6.32
C THR A 99 6.69 -22.02 -5.34
N GLY A 100 7.78 -21.60 -4.69
CA GLY A 100 7.76 -20.46 -3.78
C GLY A 100 7.48 -19.15 -4.51
N ALA A 101 6.45 -18.41 -4.12
CA ALA A 101 6.09 -17.13 -4.73
C ALA A 101 5.68 -16.09 -3.69
N LEU A 102 5.97 -14.81 -3.97
CA LEU A 102 5.57 -13.68 -3.14
C LEU A 102 5.10 -12.53 -4.04
N ILE A 103 3.79 -12.26 -4.01
CA ILE A 103 3.13 -11.26 -4.87
C ILE A 103 2.52 -10.20 -3.98
N VAL A 104 2.86 -8.93 -4.22
CA VAL A 104 2.36 -7.78 -3.44
C VAL A 104 1.52 -6.88 -4.32
N LEU A 105 0.30 -6.62 -3.89
CA LEU A 105 -0.66 -5.75 -4.56
C LEU A 105 -0.64 -4.38 -3.87
N GLU A 106 -0.16 -3.36 -4.59
CA GLU A 106 -0.14 -1.98 -4.11
C GLU A 106 -1.56 -1.42 -4.00
N ARG A 107 -1.84 -0.72 -2.89
CA ARG A 107 -3.12 -0.03 -2.68
C ARG A 107 -2.93 1.49 -2.60
N ASN A 108 -3.14 2.08 -1.42
CA ASN A 108 -3.01 3.53 -1.23
C ASN A 108 -1.57 3.93 -0.88
N THR A 109 -0.87 3.07 -0.12
CA THR A 109 0.52 3.28 0.24
C THR A 109 1.42 3.06 -0.97
N ASN A 110 2.21 4.08 -1.33
CA ASN A 110 3.13 4.00 -2.45
C ASN A 110 4.33 3.09 -2.11
N LEU A 111 4.59 2.10 -2.94
CA LEU A 111 5.69 1.14 -2.78
C LEU A 111 6.90 1.45 -3.67
N SER A 112 7.04 2.68 -4.17
CA SER A 112 8.12 3.06 -5.10
C SER A 112 9.52 2.80 -4.55
N GLU A 113 9.74 2.93 -3.23
CA GLU A 113 11.04 2.62 -2.61
C GLU A 113 11.36 1.12 -2.72
N ILE A 114 10.35 0.26 -2.54
CA ILE A 114 10.48 -1.19 -2.68
C ILE A 114 10.68 -1.57 -4.15
N VAL A 115 9.90 -0.98 -5.05
CA VAL A 115 10.04 -1.18 -6.52
C VAL A 115 11.46 -0.89 -7.01
N ARG A 116 12.13 0.13 -6.45
CA ARG A 116 13.53 0.48 -6.80
C ARG A 116 14.55 -0.58 -6.40
N THR A 117 14.23 -1.47 -5.48
CA THR A 117 15.13 -2.56 -5.07
C THR A 117 15.10 -3.74 -6.04
N GLY A 118 14.07 -3.84 -6.87
CA GLY A 118 13.89 -4.91 -7.84
C GLY A 118 14.17 -4.49 -9.28
N THR A 119 13.92 -5.40 -10.19
CA THR A 119 14.06 -5.19 -11.64
C THR A 119 12.72 -4.75 -12.23
N PRO A 120 12.64 -3.62 -12.97
CA PRO A 120 11.43 -3.19 -13.65
C PRO A 120 10.98 -4.21 -14.72
N VAL A 121 9.71 -4.61 -14.68
CA VAL A 121 9.10 -5.57 -15.62
C VAL A 121 8.07 -4.88 -16.52
N ASN A 122 7.22 -4.05 -15.95
CA ASN A 122 6.17 -3.25 -16.63
C ASN A 122 5.27 -4.05 -17.58
N SER A 123 4.89 -5.28 -17.21
CA SER A 123 4.05 -6.16 -18.02
C SER A 123 2.63 -6.31 -17.49
N ALA A 124 1.73 -6.83 -18.32
CA ALA A 124 0.45 -7.35 -17.86
C ALA A 124 0.66 -8.54 -16.92
N VAL A 125 -0.26 -8.72 -15.95
CA VAL A 125 -0.24 -9.89 -15.08
C VAL A 125 -0.85 -11.05 -15.85
N ASN A 126 -0.07 -12.11 -16.07
CA ASN A 126 -0.52 -13.38 -16.61
C ASN A 126 0.26 -14.54 -15.99
N LEU A 127 -0.27 -15.74 -16.13
CA LEU A 127 0.28 -16.97 -15.54
C LEU A 127 1.72 -17.23 -16.02
N GLU A 128 1.98 -17.02 -17.30
CA GLU A 128 3.27 -17.34 -17.92
C GLU A 128 4.39 -16.41 -17.43
N VAL A 129 4.09 -15.11 -17.31
CA VAL A 129 5.06 -14.12 -16.78
C VAL A 129 5.31 -14.36 -15.30
N LEU A 130 4.27 -14.58 -14.49
CA LEU A 130 4.45 -14.94 -13.08
C LEU A 130 5.22 -16.25 -12.93
N GLY A 131 4.90 -17.27 -13.77
CA GLY A 131 5.62 -18.54 -13.83
C GLY A 131 7.11 -18.37 -14.15
N THR A 132 7.43 -17.46 -15.09
CA THR A 132 8.83 -17.15 -15.43
C THR A 132 9.54 -16.42 -14.31
N ILE A 133 8.87 -15.47 -13.65
CA ILE A 133 9.45 -14.71 -12.53
C ILE A 133 9.81 -15.64 -11.37
N PHE A 134 8.89 -16.52 -10.95
CA PHE A 134 9.07 -17.39 -9.78
C PHE A 134 9.69 -18.76 -10.09
N TYR A 135 10.08 -18.99 -11.35
CA TYR A 135 10.79 -20.21 -11.70
C TYR A 135 12.15 -20.25 -10.98
N GLU A 136 12.40 -21.34 -10.25
CA GLU A 136 13.61 -21.50 -9.46
C GLU A 136 14.87 -21.40 -10.33
N GLY A 137 15.87 -20.67 -9.85
CA GLY A 137 17.13 -20.42 -10.58
C GLY A 137 17.08 -19.21 -11.54
N THR A 138 15.93 -18.53 -11.74
CA THR A 138 15.90 -17.27 -12.48
C THR A 138 16.39 -16.11 -11.59
N PRO A 139 16.97 -15.02 -12.17
CA PRO A 139 17.41 -13.86 -11.39
C PRO A 139 16.28 -13.12 -10.65
N LEU A 140 15.02 -13.35 -11.01
CA LEU A 140 13.87 -12.62 -10.50
C LEU A 140 13.09 -13.39 -9.42
N HIS A 141 13.40 -14.68 -9.18
CA HIS A 141 12.62 -15.53 -8.27
C HIS A 141 12.86 -15.22 -6.79
N ASP A 142 14.01 -14.63 -6.47
CA ASP A 142 14.33 -14.25 -5.10
C ASP A 142 13.83 -12.83 -4.83
N GLY A 143 12.76 -12.73 -4.07
CA GLY A 143 12.06 -11.49 -3.75
C GLY A 143 10.59 -11.48 -4.14
N ALA A 144 10.00 -10.29 -4.16
CA ALA A 144 8.58 -10.10 -4.44
C ALA A 144 8.32 -9.54 -5.84
N ALA A 145 7.21 -9.93 -6.45
CA ALA A 145 6.61 -9.23 -7.59
C ALA A 145 5.63 -8.17 -7.08
N ILE A 146 5.83 -6.93 -7.48
CA ILE A 146 4.95 -5.81 -7.09
C ILE A 146 3.96 -5.53 -8.22
N ILE A 147 2.68 -5.57 -7.87
CA ILE A 147 1.57 -5.27 -8.78
C ILE A 147 1.05 -3.88 -8.47
N GLU A 148 1.19 -2.97 -9.42
CA GLU A 148 0.67 -1.60 -9.38
C GLU A 148 -0.36 -1.43 -10.50
N ASN A 149 -1.60 -0.99 -10.16
CA ASN A 149 -2.67 -0.72 -11.13
C ASN A 149 -3.02 -1.92 -12.04
N GLY A 150 -2.95 -3.14 -11.50
CA GLY A 150 -3.23 -4.37 -12.26
C GLY A 150 -2.12 -4.76 -13.25
N ARG A 151 -0.89 -4.25 -13.07
CA ARG A 151 0.29 -4.59 -13.90
C ARG A 151 1.48 -4.97 -13.01
N ILE A 152 2.31 -5.87 -13.46
CA ILE A 152 3.59 -6.17 -12.80
C ILE A 152 4.51 -4.97 -13.01
N LYS A 153 4.84 -4.28 -11.93
CA LYS A 153 5.72 -3.11 -11.95
C LYS A 153 7.18 -3.51 -11.94
N ALA A 154 7.54 -4.36 -10.98
CA ALA A 154 8.89 -4.89 -10.79
C ALA A 154 8.83 -6.29 -10.18
N ALA A 155 9.92 -7.03 -10.29
CA ALA A 155 10.11 -8.35 -9.67
C ALA A 155 11.49 -8.44 -9.00
N GLY A 156 11.70 -9.44 -8.13
CA GLY A 156 12.90 -9.54 -7.31
C GLY A 156 13.03 -8.40 -6.30
N CYS A 157 11.90 -7.83 -5.84
CA CYS A 157 11.92 -6.73 -4.90
C CYS A 157 12.16 -7.22 -3.46
N VAL A 158 13.00 -6.47 -2.72
CA VAL A 158 13.33 -6.75 -1.33
C VAL A 158 12.28 -6.12 -0.41
N LEU A 159 11.68 -6.93 0.46
CA LEU A 159 10.68 -6.48 1.42
C LEU A 159 11.24 -6.45 2.85
N PRO A 160 10.67 -5.60 3.73
CA PRO A 160 10.96 -5.66 5.15
C PRO A 160 10.49 -7.01 5.73
N LEU A 161 11.28 -7.59 6.63
CA LEU A 161 10.92 -8.82 7.32
C LEU A 161 10.20 -8.51 8.62
N SER A 162 9.11 -9.21 8.90
CA SER A 162 8.46 -9.15 10.21
C SER A 162 9.35 -9.73 11.30
N ASN A 163 9.39 -9.06 12.46
CA ASN A 163 10.04 -9.53 13.66
C ASN A 163 9.10 -10.33 14.59
N ASN A 164 7.89 -10.66 14.12
CA ASN A 164 6.93 -11.41 14.91
C ASN A 164 7.46 -12.83 15.18
N LEU A 165 7.65 -13.15 16.47
CA LEU A 165 8.16 -14.44 16.93
C LEU A 165 7.08 -15.52 17.00
N ASP A 166 5.79 -15.14 16.89
CA ASP A 166 4.66 -16.07 16.92
C ASP A 166 4.44 -16.79 15.60
N LEU A 167 5.24 -16.47 14.58
CA LEU A 167 5.23 -17.20 13.31
C LEU A 167 5.75 -18.62 13.53
N GLY A 168 4.98 -19.62 13.10
CA GLY A 168 5.37 -21.03 13.21
C GLY A 168 6.72 -21.30 12.56
N LYS A 169 7.42 -22.34 13.04
CA LYS A 169 8.75 -22.75 12.55
C LYS A 169 8.76 -23.16 11.07
N ASP A 170 7.60 -23.45 10.51
CA ASP A 170 7.34 -23.82 9.11
C ASP A 170 7.19 -22.60 8.18
N MET A 171 7.39 -21.37 8.70
CA MET A 171 7.28 -20.14 7.94
C MET A 171 8.67 -19.60 7.58
N GLY A 172 9.06 -19.78 6.32
CA GLY A 172 10.32 -19.28 5.76
C GLY A 172 10.36 -17.76 5.56
N THR A 173 11.44 -17.30 4.95
CA THR A 173 11.71 -15.88 4.71
C THR A 173 10.61 -15.18 3.91
N ARG A 174 9.99 -15.84 2.90
CA ARG A 174 8.89 -15.29 2.12
C ARG A 174 7.64 -14.99 2.96
N HIS A 175 7.30 -15.84 3.94
CA HIS A 175 6.19 -15.57 4.86
C HIS A 175 6.48 -14.36 5.77
N ARG A 176 7.70 -14.26 6.30
CA ARG A 176 8.12 -13.12 7.11
C ARG A 176 8.13 -11.83 6.30
N ALA A 177 8.52 -11.88 5.04
CA ALA A 177 8.47 -10.74 4.12
C ALA A 177 7.01 -10.36 3.78
N CYS A 178 6.15 -11.36 3.55
CA CYS A 178 4.72 -11.17 3.33
C CYS A 178 4.04 -10.45 4.50
N LEU A 179 4.33 -10.87 5.72
CA LEU A 179 3.81 -10.22 6.92
C LEU A 179 4.45 -8.84 7.13
N GLY A 180 5.75 -8.71 6.92
CA GLY A 180 6.49 -7.45 7.12
C GLY A 180 5.99 -6.32 6.23
N ILE A 181 5.66 -6.57 4.97
CA ILE A 181 5.05 -5.55 4.11
C ILE A 181 3.64 -5.18 4.56
N ALA A 182 2.85 -6.14 5.04
CA ALA A 182 1.49 -5.90 5.53
C ALA A 182 1.45 -5.17 6.90
N GLU A 183 2.52 -5.23 7.69
CA GLU A 183 2.70 -4.45 8.93
C GLU A 183 3.05 -2.99 8.63
N ASN A 184 3.79 -2.74 7.55
CA ASN A 184 4.34 -1.42 7.22
C ASN A 184 3.54 -0.65 6.15
N SER A 185 2.50 -1.26 5.57
CA SER A 185 1.67 -0.65 4.54
C SER A 185 0.26 -1.22 4.53
N ASP A 186 -0.64 -0.62 3.73
CA ASP A 186 -1.97 -1.16 3.46
C ASP A 186 -1.99 -2.13 2.26
N ALA A 187 -0.82 -2.50 1.74
CA ALA A 187 -0.70 -3.47 0.65
C ALA A 187 -1.22 -4.86 1.06
N ILE A 188 -1.63 -5.61 0.06
CA ILE A 188 -2.00 -7.02 0.23
C ILE A 188 -0.87 -7.85 -0.33
N ALA A 189 -0.39 -8.82 0.45
CA ALA A 189 0.64 -9.74 0.00
C ALA A 189 0.10 -11.17 -0.04
N VAL A 190 0.36 -11.87 -1.14
CA VAL A 190 0.03 -13.29 -1.34
C VAL A 190 1.34 -14.06 -1.39
N VAL A 191 1.44 -15.11 -0.60
CA VAL A 191 2.61 -15.98 -0.55
C VAL A 191 2.21 -17.44 -0.77
N VAL A 192 2.99 -18.15 -1.57
CA VAL A 192 2.91 -19.61 -1.73
C VAL A 192 4.17 -20.24 -1.13
N SER A 193 3.98 -21.20 -0.26
CA SER A 193 5.08 -21.92 0.39
C SER A 193 5.76 -22.90 -0.57
N GLU A 194 7.07 -22.82 -0.69
CA GLU A 194 7.85 -23.79 -1.47
C GLU A 194 7.96 -25.17 -0.79
N GLU A 195 7.77 -25.23 0.52
CA GLU A 195 7.84 -26.49 1.26
C GLU A 195 6.50 -27.22 1.23
N THR A 196 5.40 -26.49 1.50
CA THR A 196 4.09 -27.10 1.72
C THR A 196 3.11 -26.89 0.57
N GLY A 197 3.33 -25.89 -0.29
CA GLY A 197 2.39 -25.43 -1.31
C GLY A 197 1.23 -24.60 -0.76
N ILE A 198 1.18 -24.34 0.57
CA ILE A 198 0.08 -23.60 1.18
C ILE A 198 0.07 -22.17 0.69
N ILE A 199 -1.10 -21.71 0.20
CA ILE A 199 -1.35 -20.34 -0.18
C ILE A 199 -1.78 -19.55 1.05
N SER A 200 -1.12 -18.43 1.31
CA SER A 200 -1.43 -17.54 2.43
C SER A 200 -1.50 -16.10 1.94
N MET A 201 -2.25 -15.26 2.64
CA MET A 201 -2.40 -13.84 2.34
C MET A 201 -2.19 -13.02 3.60
N ALA A 202 -1.41 -11.95 3.52
CA ALA A 202 -1.23 -10.99 4.61
C ALA A 202 -1.88 -9.66 4.28
N LYS A 203 -2.53 -9.07 5.29
CA LYS A 203 -3.11 -7.73 5.25
C LYS A 203 -3.14 -7.13 6.66
N ASN A 204 -2.79 -5.84 6.80
CA ASN A 204 -2.80 -5.11 8.08
C ASN A 204 -2.09 -5.88 9.22
N GLY A 205 -0.96 -6.49 8.93
CA GLY A 205 -0.18 -7.26 9.91
C GLY A 205 -0.78 -8.62 10.31
N VAL A 206 -1.80 -9.10 9.61
CA VAL A 206 -2.44 -10.41 9.87
C VAL A 206 -2.21 -11.34 8.68
N LEU A 207 -1.68 -12.53 8.95
CA LEU A 207 -1.49 -13.59 7.96
C LEU A 207 -2.62 -14.62 8.07
N ILE A 208 -3.35 -14.84 6.97
CA ILE A 208 -4.39 -15.88 6.85
C ILE A 208 -3.85 -16.95 5.92
N ARG A 209 -4.02 -18.22 6.30
CA ARG A 209 -3.46 -19.37 5.59
C ARG A 209 -4.57 -20.24 4.97
N HIS A 210 -4.15 -21.19 4.13
CA HIS A 210 -5.01 -22.22 3.52
C HIS A 210 -6.08 -21.67 2.58
N PHE A 211 -5.69 -20.71 1.73
CA PHE A 211 -6.55 -20.31 0.63
C PHE A 211 -6.55 -21.37 -0.49
N ASP A 212 -7.72 -21.61 -1.05
CA ASP A 212 -7.86 -22.18 -2.38
C ASP A 212 -8.02 -21.05 -3.43
N ARG A 213 -8.04 -21.40 -4.70
CA ARG A 213 -8.20 -20.45 -5.81
C ARG A 213 -9.45 -19.57 -5.65
N GLN A 214 -10.58 -20.16 -5.27
CA GLN A 214 -11.88 -19.46 -5.22
C GLN A 214 -11.97 -18.52 -4.01
N THR A 215 -11.52 -18.95 -2.86
CA THR A 215 -11.51 -18.13 -1.64
C THR A 215 -10.51 -16.98 -1.76
N LEU A 216 -9.33 -17.23 -2.35
CA LEU A 216 -8.35 -16.21 -2.66
C LEU A 216 -8.92 -15.15 -3.62
N TYR A 217 -9.57 -15.60 -4.72
CA TYR A 217 -10.21 -14.71 -5.69
C TYR A 217 -11.26 -13.81 -5.03
N THR A 218 -12.17 -14.41 -4.28
CA THR A 218 -13.25 -13.66 -3.59
C THR A 218 -12.65 -12.61 -2.64
N ARG A 219 -11.63 -13.01 -1.89
CA ARG A 219 -10.97 -12.10 -0.94
C ARG A 219 -10.23 -10.96 -1.64
N LEU A 220 -9.48 -11.25 -2.68
CA LEU A 220 -8.75 -10.23 -3.44
C LEU A 220 -9.71 -9.26 -4.15
N VAL A 221 -10.81 -9.74 -4.72
CA VAL A 221 -11.83 -8.88 -5.34
C VAL A 221 -12.46 -7.95 -4.31
N ASP A 222 -12.86 -8.46 -3.15
CA ASP A 222 -13.46 -7.66 -2.08
C ASP A 222 -12.52 -6.57 -1.55
N GLU A 223 -11.21 -6.82 -1.56
CA GLU A 223 -10.20 -5.91 -1.05
C GLU A 223 -9.67 -4.89 -2.07
N MET A 224 -9.57 -5.30 -3.34
CA MET A 224 -8.95 -4.48 -4.40
C MET A 224 -9.96 -3.74 -5.26
N ILE A 225 -11.20 -4.26 -5.37
CA ILE A 225 -12.26 -3.67 -6.19
C ILE A 225 -13.37 -3.16 -5.27
N PRO A 226 -13.49 -1.83 -5.08
CA PRO A 226 -14.54 -1.26 -4.23
C PRO A 226 -15.92 -1.70 -4.71
N LYS A 227 -16.76 -2.13 -3.77
CA LYS A 227 -18.18 -2.40 -4.04
C LYS A 227 -18.87 -1.08 -4.38
N GLU A 228 -19.64 -1.06 -5.46
CA GLU A 228 -20.48 0.08 -5.79
C GLU A 228 -21.49 0.31 -4.67
N THR A 229 -21.45 1.48 -4.04
CA THR A 229 -22.44 1.86 -3.03
C THR A 229 -23.80 2.05 -3.69
N ALA A 230 -24.88 1.76 -2.95
CA ALA A 230 -26.25 1.89 -3.47
C ALA A 230 -26.54 3.30 -4.01
N SER A 231 -25.88 4.34 -3.45
CA SER A 231 -25.97 5.72 -3.92
C SER A 231 -25.31 5.94 -5.29
N GLU A 232 -24.25 5.21 -5.60
CA GLU A 232 -23.54 5.31 -6.90
C GLU A 232 -24.34 4.61 -8.01
N LYS A 233 -25.01 3.49 -7.70
CA LYS A 233 -25.93 2.82 -8.63
C LYS A 233 -27.11 3.72 -9.00
N SER A 234 -27.72 4.38 -8.02
CA SER A 234 -28.84 5.29 -8.27
C SER A 234 -28.43 6.54 -9.05
N ALA A 235 -27.24 7.07 -8.81
CA ALA A 235 -26.69 8.18 -9.59
C ALA A 235 -26.38 7.77 -11.04
N ALA A 236 -25.77 6.60 -11.24
CA ALA A 236 -25.49 6.10 -12.60
C ALA A 236 -26.74 5.79 -13.40
N GLU A 237 -27.79 5.25 -12.77
CA GLU A 237 -29.10 5.04 -13.39
C GLU A 237 -29.79 6.38 -13.72
N GLY A 238 -29.70 7.38 -12.82
CA GLY A 238 -30.21 8.72 -13.04
C GLY A 238 -29.54 9.43 -14.23
N TRP A 239 -28.23 9.28 -14.39
CA TRP A 239 -27.47 9.83 -15.54
C TRP A 239 -27.83 9.12 -16.86
N LYS A 240 -27.95 7.79 -16.85
CA LYS A 240 -28.41 7.02 -18.05
C LYS A 240 -29.84 7.41 -18.44
N ALA A 241 -30.74 7.59 -17.46
CA ALA A 241 -32.11 8.03 -17.72
C ALA A 241 -32.18 9.47 -18.26
N ARG A 242 -31.34 10.39 -17.76
CA ARG A 242 -31.22 11.76 -18.30
C ARG A 242 -30.64 11.78 -19.71
N GLY A 243 -29.58 11.01 -19.99
CA GLY A 243 -28.99 10.91 -21.32
C GLY A 243 -29.97 10.38 -22.34
N LYS A 244 -30.77 9.37 -21.98
CA LYS A 244 -31.83 8.81 -22.84
C LYS A 244 -32.94 9.81 -23.13
N ARG A 245 -33.34 10.63 -22.12
CA ARG A 245 -34.34 11.71 -22.32
C ARG A 245 -33.82 12.82 -23.25
N LEU A 246 -32.56 13.24 -23.11
CA LEU A 246 -31.92 14.23 -23.98
C LEU A 246 -31.82 13.74 -25.44
N LEU A 247 -31.43 12.46 -25.63
CA LEU A 247 -31.40 11.85 -26.95
C LEU A 247 -32.78 11.80 -27.61
N LEU A 248 -33.82 11.43 -26.84
CA LEU A 248 -35.19 11.39 -27.35
C LEU A 248 -35.75 12.80 -27.66
N SER A 249 -35.35 13.83 -26.88
CA SER A 249 -35.77 15.20 -27.16
C SER A 249 -35.08 15.79 -28.42
N LEU A 250 -33.85 15.38 -28.73
CA LEU A 250 -33.12 15.80 -29.95
C LEU A 250 -33.69 15.13 -31.19
N ILE A 251 -34.17 13.89 -31.09
CA ILE A 251 -34.79 13.18 -32.23
C ILE A 251 -36.17 13.79 -32.55
N HIS A 252 -36.92 14.30 -31.57
CA HIS A 252 -38.24 14.90 -31.76
C HIS A 252 -38.19 16.31 -32.36
N ILE A 253 -37.02 16.96 -32.43
CA ILE A 253 -36.81 18.30 -33.05
C ILE A 253 -36.48 18.19 -34.55
N SER A 254 -36.22 16.98 -35.06
CA SER A 254 -35.80 16.77 -36.46
C SER A 254 -36.89 16.24 -37.40
N GLU A 255 -38.17 16.26 -37.02
CA GLU A 255 -39.28 16.05 -37.97
C GLU A 255 -39.91 17.40 -38.38
N PRO A 256 -39.96 17.71 -39.71
CA PRO A 256 -40.52 18.95 -40.22
C PRO A 256 -42.05 19.00 -40.14
#